data_cc9912e2627b4efd9c688bced6ade547
#
_entry.id   cc9912e2627b4efd9c688bced6ade547
#
_cell.length_a   1.000
_cell.length_b   1.000
_cell.length_c   1.000
_cell.angle_alpha   90.00
_cell.angle_beta   90.00
_cell.angle_gamma   90.00
#
_symmetry.space_group_name_H-M   'P 1'
#
loop_
_entity.id
_entity.type
_entity.pdbx_description
1 polymer ?
#
loop_
_entity_poly.entity_id
_entity_poly.type
_entity_poly.pdbx_seq_one_letter_code
_entity_poly.pdbx_strand_id
1 'polypeptide(L)'
;LPVRGFIRPLWSPRNIGVALDFLKSKRMVRKTIKEFKPDVAVGVGGYASGATLDAASAMGIPCLIQEQNSYAGVTNKMLAKKASKICVAYDGMERFFPADKIIKTGNPVRQALLETTVSREEAIKSFGLDPSKKTILLVGGSLGARTVNESVLQHLDIVENSGVQFIWQTGKYYSAAIAEKMKGHKALPMLKVMDFISDMGAAYKVADLVISRAGASSISEFCLIGKPVILVPSPNVAEDLQTKNAMA
;
A
#
# COMPACT_ATOMS: atom_id res chain seq x y z
N LEU A 1 7.59 -9.33 -17.63
CA LEU A 1 6.43 -9.84 -18.38
C LEU A 1 5.70 -8.69 -19.06
N PRO A 2 5.28 -8.81 -20.32
CA PRO A 2 4.45 -7.83 -21.03
C PRO A 2 2.98 -7.97 -20.56
N VAL A 3 2.68 -7.47 -19.37
CA VAL A 3 1.32 -7.51 -18.81
C VAL A 3 0.74 -6.12 -18.72
N ARG A 4 -0.49 -5.97 -19.21
CA ARG A 4 -1.29 -4.75 -19.13
C ARG A 4 -2.65 -5.05 -18.53
N GLY A 5 -3.29 -4.03 -17.93
CA GLY A 5 -4.66 -4.14 -17.44
C GLY A 5 -5.68 -4.13 -18.55
N PHE A 6 -6.78 -4.86 -18.36
CA PHE A 6 -7.94 -4.73 -19.23
C PHE A 6 -8.55 -3.34 -19.13
N ILE A 7 -8.87 -2.76 -20.30
CA ILE A 7 -9.54 -1.47 -20.41
C ILE A 7 -11.04 -1.71 -20.35
N ARG A 8 -11.75 -0.90 -19.58
CA ARG A 8 -13.23 -0.93 -19.57
C ARG A 8 -13.79 -0.07 -20.71
N PRO A 9 -14.84 -0.52 -21.39
CA PRO A 9 -15.53 -1.80 -21.21
C PRO A 9 -14.71 -2.99 -21.75
N LEU A 10 -14.93 -4.19 -21.18
CA LEU A 10 -14.12 -5.38 -21.48
C LEU A 10 -14.14 -5.83 -22.94
N TRP A 11 -15.19 -5.49 -23.70
CA TRP A 11 -15.34 -5.76 -25.12
C TRP A 11 -14.60 -4.76 -26.04
N SER A 12 -13.86 -3.82 -25.48
CA SER A 12 -13.07 -2.87 -26.27
C SER A 12 -12.06 -3.59 -27.17
N PRO A 13 -11.97 -3.24 -28.49
CA PRO A 13 -10.96 -3.82 -29.41
C PRO A 13 -9.52 -3.68 -28.89
N ARG A 14 -9.24 -2.67 -28.08
CA ARG A 14 -7.94 -2.46 -27.43
C ARG A 14 -7.54 -3.61 -26.49
N ASN A 15 -8.50 -4.42 -26.03
CA ASN A 15 -8.25 -5.58 -25.18
C ASN A 15 -7.69 -6.80 -25.96
N ILE A 16 -7.76 -6.82 -27.29
CA ILE A 16 -7.13 -7.86 -28.09
C ILE A 16 -5.60 -7.89 -27.84
N GLY A 17 -4.96 -6.72 -27.85
CA GLY A 17 -3.54 -6.60 -27.50
C GLY A 17 -3.21 -7.06 -26.09
N VAL A 18 -4.09 -6.78 -25.12
CA VAL A 18 -3.96 -7.24 -23.72
C VAL A 18 -4.03 -8.78 -23.65
N ALA A 19 -4.95 -9.40 -24.37
CA ALA A 19 -5.06 -10.87 -24.43
C ALA A 19 -3.81 -11.52 -25.06
N LEU A 20 -3.29 -10.93 -26.13
CA LEU A 20 -2.04 -11.40 -26.76
C LEU A 20 -0.84 -11.27 -25.81
N ASP A 21 -0.72 -10.15 -25.12
CA ASP A 21 0.33 -9.94 -24.10
C ASP A 21 0.21 -10.94 -22.95
N PHE A 22 -1.01 -11.26 -22.52
CA PHE A 22 -1.25 -12.28 -21.51
C PHE A 22 -0.78 -13.67 -21.97
N LEU A 23 -1.12 -14.06 -23.21
CA LEU A 23 -0.66 -15.35 -23.79
C LEU A 23 0.86 -15.40 -23.94
N LYS A 24 1.48 -14.29 -24.39
CA LYS A 24 2.93 -14.17 -24.47
C LYS A 24 3.57 -14.30 -23.09
N SER A 25 3.01 -13.63 -22.10
CA SER A 25 3.47 -13.71 -20.70
C SER A 25 3.37 -15.13 -20.16
N LYS A 26 2.28 -15.86 -20.41
CA LYS A 26 2.16 -17.28 -20.03
C LYS A 26 3.24 -18.16 -20.66
N ARG A 27 3.59 -17.93 -21.93
CA ARG A 27 4.70 -18.66 -22.58
C ARG A 27 6.04 -18.39 -21.92
N MET A 28 6.33 -17.12 -21.62
CA MET A 28 7.55 -16.74 -20.92
C MET A 28 7.63 -17.37 -19.54
N VAL A 29 6.53 -17.29 -18.76
CA VAL A 29 6.45 -17.91 -17.43
C VAL A 29 6.66 -19.41 -17.48
N ARG A 30 6.04 -20.12 -18.45
CA ARG A 30 6.25 -21.57 -18.61
C ARG A 30 7.72 -21.93 -18.87
N LYS A 31 8.43 -21.10 -19.65
CA LYS A 31 9.87 -21.28 -19.86
C LYS A 31 10.63 -21.11 -18.54
N THR A 32 10.39 -20.00 -17.83
CA THR A 32 11.02 -19.74 -16.53
C THR A 32 10.72 -20.85 -15.52
N ILE A 33 9.49 -21.35 -15.44
CA ILE A 33 9.12 -22.45 -14.55
C ILE A 33 9.90 -23.72 -14.86
N LYS A 34 10.07 -24.07 -16.14
CA LYS A 34 10.85 -25.26 -16.56
C LYS A 34 12.32 -25.14 -16.18
N GLU A 35 12.88 -23.95 -16.25
CA GLU A 35 14.27 -23.66 -15.88
C GLU A 35 14.46 -23.59 -14.36
N PHE A 36 13.58 -22.86 -13.66
CA PHE A 36 13.68 -22.62 -12.22
C PHE A 36 13.16 -23.78 -11.36
N LYS A 37 12.22 -24.60 -11.89
CA LYS A 37 11.60 -25.75 -11.24
C LYS A 37 11.07 -25.44 -9.82
N PRO A 38 10.16 -24.47 -9.65
CA PRO A 38 9.64 -24.12 -8.33
C PRO A 38 8.73 -25.22 -7.78
N ASP A 39 8.76 -25.42 -6.48
CA ASP A 39 7.86 -26.32 -5.74
C ASP A 39 6.49 -25.68 -5.49
N VAL A 40 6.42 -24.35 -5.45
CA VAL A 40 5.22 -23.57 -5.19
C VAL A 40 5.27 -22.23 -5.92
N ALA A 41 4.10 -21.72 -6.32
CA ALA A 41 3.97 -20.38 -6.89
C ALA A 41 3.06 -19.51 -5.98
N VAL A 42 3.55 -18.32 -5.61
CA VAL A 42 2.81 -17.37 -4.77
C VAL A 42 2.41 -16.15 -5.58
N GLY A 43 1.15 -15.76 -5.52
CA GLY A 43 0.61 -14.58 -6.17
C GLY A 43 0.02 -13.60 -5.18
N VAL A 44 0.49 -12.35 -5.25
CA VAL A 44 0.06 -11.26 -4.37
C VAL A 44 -0.84 -10.24 -5.09
N GLY A 45 -1.48 -10.68 -6.17
CA GLY A 45 -2.35 -9.83 -6.98
C GLY A 45 -1.63 -9.15 -8.15
N GLY A 46 -2.38 -8.36 -8.90
CA GLY A 46 -1.90 -7.69 -10.11
C GLY A 46 -1.82 -8.60 -11.35
N TYR A 47 -1.60 -7.99 -12.50
CA TYR A 47 -1.67 -8.70 -13.80
C TYR A 47 -0.54 -9.70 -14.00
N ALA A 48 0.66 -9.43 -13.48
CA ALA A 48 1.80 -10.34 -13.56
C ALA A 48 1.53 -11.62 -12.76
N SER A 49 0.93 -11.51 -11.58
CA SER A 49 0.48 -12.62 -10.75
C SER A 49 -0.52 -13.50 -11.52
N GLY A 50 -1.46 -12.88 -12.27
CA GLY A 50 -2.44 -13.58 -13.10
C GLY A 50 -1.82 -14.54 -14.09
N ALA A 51 -0.91 -14.07 -14.91
CA ALA A 51 -0.23 -14.88 -15.91
C ALA A 51 0.66 -15.97 -15.28
N THR A 52 1.32 -15.63 -14.16
CA THR A 52 2.24 -16.53 -13.46
C THR A 52 1.50 -17.69 -12.83
N LEU A 53 0.49 -17.42 -12.01
CA LEU A 53 -0.26 -18.47 -11.31
C LEU A 53 -1.09 -19.32 -12.26
N ASP A 54 -1.64 -18.72 -13.34
CA ASP A 54 -2.39 -19.49 -14.34
C ASP A 54 -1.46 -20.49 -15.09
N ALA A 55 -0.24 -20.06 -15.42
CA ALA A 55 0.75 -20.94 -16.04
C ALA A 55 1.25 -22.02 -15.07
N ALA A 56 1.54 -21.66 -13.82
CA ALA A 56 2.02 -22.59 -12.77
C ALA A 56 0.97 -23.67 -12.47
N SER A 57 -0.28 -23.26 -12.25
CA SER A 57 -1.40 -24.19 -12.02
C SER A 57 -1.59 -25.15 -13.20
N ALA A 58 -1.49 -24.66 -14.44
CA ALA A 58 -1.59 -25.52 -15.64
C ALA A 58 -0.41 -26.50 -15.81
N MET A 59 0.67 -26.31 -15.07
CA MET A 59 1.84 -27.20 -15.01
C MET A 59 1.84 -28.08 -13.75
N GLY A 60 0.76 -28.10 -12.97
CA GLY A 60 0.61 -28.91 -11.78
C GLY A 60 1.34 -28.37 -10.54
N ILE A 61 1.84 -27.13 -10.58
CA ILE A 61 2.53 -26.53 -9.45
C ILE A 61 1.48 -25.95 -8.47
N PRO A 62 1.55 -26.29 -7.18
CA PRO A 62 0.68 -25.72 -6.17
C PRO A 62 0.77 -24.19 -6.15
N CYS A 63 -0.40 -23.53 -6.11
CA CYS A 63 -0.47 -22.07 -6.13
C CYS A 63 -1.11 -21.53 -4.84
N LEU A 64 -0.49 -20.51 -4.26
CA LEU A 64 -1.02 -19.75 -3.15
C LEU A 64 -1.35 -18.34 -3.59
N ILE A 65 -2.51 -17.83 -3.21
CA ILE A 65 -2.91 -16.44 -3.40
C ILE A 65 -2.88 -15.72 -2.06
N GLN A 66 -2.38 -14.50 -2.03
CA GLN A 66 -2.54 -13.59 -0.90
C GLN A 66 -3.37 -12.39 -1.34
N GLU A 67 -4.50 -12.14 -0.65
CA GLU A 67 -5.36 -10.97 -0.86
C GLU A 67 -5.24 -10.01 0.31
N GLN A 68 -4.75 -8.81 -0.01
CA GLN A 68 -4.45 -7.78 0.99
C GLN A 68 -5.65 -6.93 1.38
N ASN A 69 -6.64 -6.84 0.49
CA ASN A 69 -7.73 -5.90 0.62
C ASN A 69 -9.00 -6.57 1.16
N SER A 70 -9.88 -5.78 1.74
CA SER A 70 -11.22 -6.21 2.17
C SER A 70 -12.15 -6.53 1.00
N TYR A 71 -11.78 -6.14 -0.22
CA TYR A 71 -12.48 -6.46 -1.46
C TYR A 71 -11.51 -7.11 -2.44
N ALA A 72 -11.81 -8.33 -2.86
CA ALA A 72 -10.89 -9.12 -3.68
C ALA A 72 -10.66 -8.53 -5.07
N GLY A 73 -9.40 -8.49 -5.47
CA GLY A 73 -8.98 -8.07 -6.80
C GLY A 73 -9.46 -9.06 -7.89
N VAL A 74 -9.71 -8.54 -9.10
CA VAL A 74 -10.21 -9.34 -10.23
C VAL A 74 -9.31 -10.54 -10.52
N THR A 75 -7.99 -10.33 -10.53
CA THR A 75 -7.01 -11.40 -10.78
C THR A 75 -7.11 -12.52 -9.76
N ASN A 76 -7.21 -12.19 -8.47
CA ASN A 76 -7.32 -13.18 -7.40
C ASN A 76 -8.65 -13.94 -7.49
N LYS A 77 -9.76 -13.26 -7.80
CA LYS A 77 -11.06 -13.91 -8.05
C LYS A 77 -11.01 -14.91 -9.22
N MET A 78 -10.36 -14.55 -10.32
CA MET A 78 -10.23 -15.44 -11.48
C MET A 78 -9.40 -16.69 -11.18
N LEU A 79 -8.39 -16.57 -10.34
CA LEU A 79 -7.48 -17.66 -10.00
C LEU A 79 -7.92 -18.49 -8.79
N ALA A 80 -8.92 -18.05 -8.04
CA ALA A 80 -9.35 -18.65 -6.78
C ALA A 80 -9.62 -20.16 -6.89
N LYS A 81 -10.32 -20.59 -7.95
CA LYS A 81 -10.63 -22.03 -8.16
C LYS A 81 -9.37 -22.87 -8.41
N LYS A 82 -8.31 -22.26 -9.00
CA LYS A 82 -7.06 -22.94 -9.34
C LYS A 82 -6.05 -22.93 -8.21
N ALA A 83 -6.20 -22.02 -7.26
CA ALA A 83 -5.32 -21.92 -6.10
C ALA A 83 -5.50 -23.12 -5.15
N SER A 84 -4.42 -23.57 -4.55
CA SER A 84 -4.43 -24.58 -3.48
C SER A 84 -4.90 -23.98 -2.16
N LYS A 85 -4.41 -22.77 -1.84
CA LYS A 85 -4.81 -21.99 -0.65
C LYS A 85 -4.87 -20.50 -0.98
N ILE A 86 -5.68 -19.77 -0.19
CA ILE A 86 -5.91 -18.33 -0.35
C ILE A 86 -5.76 -17.69 1.02
N CYS A 87 -4.64 -17.00 1.23
CA CYS A 87 -4.40 -16.22 2.43
C CYS A 87 -5.13 -14.87 2.30
N VAL A 88 -5.87 -14.50 3.33
CA VAL A 88 -6.66 -13.25 3.35
C VAL A 88 -6.36 -12.42 4.60
N ALA A 89 -6.51 -11.10 4.46
CA ALA A 89 -6.28 -10.17 5.56
C ALA A 89 -7.56 -9.88 6.36
N TYR A 90 -8.72 -9.98 5.74
CA TYR A 90 -10.01 -9.59 6.30
C TYR A 90 -10.95 -10.79 6.42
N ASP A 91 -11.96 -10.68 7.29
CA ASP A 91 -13.08 -11.61 7.38
C ASP A 91 -14.08 -11.41 6.23
N GLY A 92 -15.02 -12.35 6.06
CA GLY A 92 -16.08 -12.27 5.05
C GLY A 92 -15.59 -12.44 3.61
N MET A 93 -14.40 -13.04 3.41
CA MET A 93 -13.82 -13.24 2.08
C MET A 93 -14.39 -14.44 1.33
N GLU A 94 -15.19 -15.28 1.96
CA GLU A 94 -15.96 -16.39 1.37
C GLU A 94 -16.96 -15.91 0.31
N ARG A 95 -17.37 -14.65 0.35
CA ARG A 95 -18.16 -14.00 -0.72
C ARG A 95 -17.41 -13.88 -2.05
N PHE A 96 -16.09 -14.03 -2.05
CA PHE A 96 -15.23 -13.93 -3.22
C PHE A 96 -14.48 -15.21 -3.55
N PHE A 97 -14.22 -16.05 -2.56
CA PHE A 97 -13.34 -17.20 -2.66
C PHE A 97 -13.99 -18.47 -2.10
N PRO A 98 -13.60 -19.69 -2.58
CA PRO A 98 -14.04 -20.94 -1.97
C PRO A 98 -13.62 -21.01 -0.50
N ALA A 99 -14.57 -21.21 0.40
CA ALA A 99 -14.37 -21.16 1.84
C ALA A 99 -13.34 -22.20 2.33
N ASP A 100 -13.31 -23.40 1.73
CA ASP A 100 -12.37 -24.48 2.05
C ASP A 100 -10.90 -24.18 1.74
N LYS A 101 -10.66 -23.13 0.94
CA LYS A 101 -9.32 -22.71 0.56
C LYS A 101 -8.81 -21.49 1.33
N ILE A 102 -9.69 -20.79 2.04
CA ILE A 102 -9.35 -19.56 2.76
C ILE A 102 -8.56 -19.88 4.03
N ILE A 103 -7.51 -19.10 4.26
CA ILE A 103 -6.77 -19.03 5.51
C ILE A 103 -6.63 -17.57 5.90
N LYS A 104 -7.14 -17.18 7.07
CA LYS A 104 -6.95 -15.83 7.59
C LYS A 104 -5.57 -15.70 8.19
N THR A 105 -4.67 -15.03 7.48
CA THR A 105 -3.26 -14.82 7.88
C THR A 105 -2.95 -13.38 8.27
N GLY A 106 -3.86 -12.44 7.95
CA GLY A 106 -3.52 -11.02 7.95
C GLY A 106 -2.65 -10.66 6.74
N ASN A 107 -2.22 -9.40 6.70
CA ASN A 107 -1.24 -8.92 5.73
C ASN A 107 0.19 -9.11 6.25
N PRO A 108 1.17 -9.42 5.38
CA PRO A 108 2.57 -9.39 5.77
C PRO A 108 2.97 -7.95 6.10
N VAL A 109 3.38 -7.72 7.34
CA VAL A 109 3.87 -6.45 7.85
C VAL A 109 5.37 -6.52 8.01
N ARG A 110 6.05 -5.39 7.81
CA ARG A 110 7.51 -5.34 7.94
C ARG A 110 7.94 -5.65 9.38
N GLN A 111 8.75 -6.69 9.54
CA GLN A 111 9.28 -7.12 10.83
C GLN A 111 10.01 -5.98 11.57
N ALA A 112 10.75 -5.15 10.83
CA ALA A 112 11.47 -4.01 11.38
C ALA A 112 10.58 -3.00 12.14
N LEU A 113 9.26 -2.96 11.89
CA LEU A 113 8.36 -2.10 12.66
C LEU A 113 8.12 -2.63 14.07
N LEU A 114 8.18 -3.95 14.26
CA LEU A 114 8.03 -4.62 15.55
C LEU A 114 9.33 -4.61 16.35
N GLU A 115 10.45 -4.71 15.64
CA GLU A 115 11.80 -4.85 16.21
C GLU A 115 12.48 -3.51 16.47
N THR A 116 11.80 -2.37 16.20
CA THR A 116 12.40 -1.06 16.45
C THR A 116 12.70 -0.87 17.94
N THR A 117 13.99 -0.77 18.25
CA THR A 117 14.50 -0.54 19.61
C THR A 117 14.63 0.94 19.97
N VAL A 118 14.43 1.82 18.99
CA VAL A 118 14.52 3.27 19.18
C VAL A 118 13.50 3.72 20.21
N SER A 119 13.94 4.42 21.24
CA SER A 119 13.08 5.05 22.23
C SER A 119 12.33 6.25 21.62
N ARG A 120 11.23 6.70 22.30
CA ARG A 120 10.51 7.89 21.86
C ARG A 120 11.41 9.13 21.92
N GLU A 121 12.26 9.24 22.93
CA GLU A 121 13.18 10.36 23.15
C GLU A 121 14.24 10.45 22.04
N GLU A 122 14.84 9.31 21.68
CA GLU A 122 15.79 9.23 20.57
C GLU A 122 15.12 9.59 19.22
N ALA A 123 13.90 9.11 18.99
CA ALA A 123 13.15 9.42 17.79
C ALA A 123 12.76 10.91 17.72
N ILE A 124 12.32 11.52 18.83
CA ILE A 124 12.07 12.97 18.94
C ILE A 124 13.31 13.76 18.55
N LYS A 125 14.46 13.37 19.10
CA LYS A 125 15.74 14.01 18.81
C LYS A 125 16.15 13.86 17.35
N SER A 126 15.96 12.67 16.77
CA SER A 126 16.33 12.40 15.37
C SER A 126 15.52 13.22 14.36
N PHE A 127 14.26 13.51 14.66
CA PHE A 127 13.44 14.40 13.83
C PHE A 127 13.56 15.89 14.22
N GLY A 128 14.33 16.23 15.25
CA GLY A 128 14.46 17.60 15.75
C GLY A 128 13.13 18.18 16.22
N LEU A 129 12.35 17.39 16.96
CA LEU A 129 11.03 17.73 17.49
C LEU A 129 11.13 18.25 18.92
N ASP A 130 10.10 18.96 19.37
CA ASP A 130 9.93 19.41 20.75
C ASP A 130 9.26 18.29 21.58
N PRO A 131 9.90 17.76 22.64
CA PRO A 131 9.35 16.69 23.45
C PRO A 131 8.07 17.08 24.22
N SER A 132 7.83 18.36 24.42
CA SER A 132 6.64 18.85 25.11
C SER A 132 5.37 18.92 24.26
N LYS A 133 5.51 18.78 22.93
CA LYS A 133 4.41 18.92 21.97
C LYS A 133 3.92 17.59 21.45
N LYS A 134 2.62 17.53 21.12
CA LYS A 134 2.04 16.42 20.36
C LYS A 134 2.50 16.44 18.91
N THR A 135 2.67 15.26 18.32
CA THR A 135 3.17 15.10 16.94
C THR A 135 2.12 14.43 16.05
N ILE A 136 1.81 15.06 14.95
CA ILE A 136 0.99 14.48 13.87
C ILE A 136 1.90 14.04 12.73
N LEU A 137 1.77 12.78 12.33
CA LEU A 137 2.48 12.22 11.18
C LEU A 137 1.55 12.18 9.97
N LEU A 138 1.93 12.88 8.90
CA LEU A 138 1.21 12.94 7.63
C LEU A 138 1.95 12.10 6.59
N VAL A 139 1.33 11.02 6.10
CA VAL A 139 1.95 10.10 5.12
C VAL A 139 1.02 9.81 3.95
N GLY A 140 1.49 10.12 2.74
CA GLY A 140 0.77 9.87 1.49
C GLY A 140 1.19 8.57 0.77
N GLY A 141 2.07 7.76 1.39
CA GLY A 141 2.75 6.65 0.74
C GLY A 141 4.03 7.09 0.02
N SER A 142 4.83 6.13 -0.50
CA SER A 142 6.17 6.39 -1.05
C SER A 142 6.20 7.39 -2.21
N LEU A 143 5.16 7.42 -3.03
CA LEU A 143 5.03 8.38 -4.14
C LEU A 143 4.37 9.70 -3.71
N GLY A 144 3.78 9.73 -2.53
CA GLY A 144 3.00 10.85 -2.04
C GLY A 144 1.53 10.80 -2.45
N ALA A 145 0.73 11.69 -1.84
CA ALA A 145 -0.70 11.80 -2.10
C ALA A 145 -1.06 13.25 -2.42
N ARG A 146 -1.41 13.52 -3.68
CA ARG A 146 -1.70 14.87 -4.17
C ARG A 146 -2.69 15.61 -3.27
N THR A 147 -3.85 15.03 -3.00
CA THR A 147 -4.91 15.65 -2.21
C THR A 147 -4.46 16.00 -0.79
N VAL A 148 -3.69 15.09 -0.14
CA VAL A 148 -3.14 15.34 1.21
C VAL A 148 -2.14 16.50 1.14
N ASN A 149 -1.23 16.48 0.17
CA ASN A 149 -0.21 17.51 0.02
C ASN A 149 -0.82 18.88 -0.28
N GLU A 150 -1.81 18.94 -1.19
CA GLU A 150 -2.51 20.19 -1.51
C GLU A 150 -3.29 20.72 -0.31
N SER A 151 -3.94 19.85 0.47
CA SER A 151 -4.66 20.25 1.69
C SER A 151 -3.71 20.86 2.72
N VAL A 152 -2.53 20.28 2.95
CA VAL A 152 -1.55 20.85 3.88
C VAL A 152 -1.07 22.22 3.40
N LEU A 153 -0.73 22.35 2.11
CA LEU A 153 -0.26 23.61 1.53
C LEU A 153 -1.31 24.72 1.62
N GLN A 154 -2.58 24.39 1.50
CA GLN A 154 -3.67 25.36 1.57
C GLN A 154 -3.99 25.84 3.01
N HIS A 155 -3.52 25.09 4.01
CA HIS A 155 -3.87 25.32 5.42
C HIS A 155 -2.63 25.43 6.33
N LEU A 156 -1.54 26.01 5.80
CA LEU A 156 -0.31 26.23 6.58
C LEU A 156 -0.52 27.14 7.79
N ASP A 157 -1.47 28.07 7.70
CA ASP A 157 -1.94 28.92 8.80
C ASP A 157 -2.54 28.09 9.95
N ILE A 158 -3.33 27.07 9.65
CA ILE A 158 -3.87 26.13 10.64
C ILE A 158 -2.73 25.35 11.28
N VAL A 159 -1.76 24.86 10.47
CA VAL A 159 -0.58 24.16 10.99
C VAL A 159 0.20 25.05 11.95
N GLU A 160 0.45 26.30 11.58
CA GLU A 160 1.20 27.27 12.41
C GLU A 160 0.53 27.52 13.77
N ASN A 161 -0.80 27.65 13.76
CA ASN A 161 -1.57 28.05 14.95
C ASN A 161 -2.11 26.86 15.77
N SER A 162 -1.84 25.61 15.34
CA SER A 162 -2.41 24.40 15.97
C SER A 162 -1.86 24.07 17.36
N GLY A 163 -0.69 24.59 17.72
CA GLY A 163 0.01 24.23 18.96
C GLY A 163 0.65 22.84 18.97
N VAL A 164 0.50 22.07 17.89
CA VAL A 164 1.13 20.75 17.71
C VAL A 164 2.23 20.80 16.65
N GLN A 165 3.00 19.75 16.54
CA GLN A 165 4.05 19.65 15.53
C GLN A 165 3.76 18.54 14.52
N PHE A 166 4.36 18.66 13.33
CA PHE A 166 4.05 17.79 12.22
C PHE A 166 5.32 17.20 11.60
N ILE A 167 5.25 15.92 11.24
CA ILE A 167 6.15 15.30 10.26
C ILE A 167 5.31 15.07 9.01
N TRP A 168 5.69 15.70 7.90
CA TRP A 168 4.96 15.60 6.64
C TRP A 168 5.82 14.96 5.56
N GLN A 169 5.46 13.72 5.20
CA GLN A 169 6.05 13.02 4.06
C GLN A 169 5.30 13.38 2.79
N THR A 170 5.93 14.17 1.95
CA THR A 170 5.36 14.67 0.69
C THR A 170 5.33 13.60 -0.41
N GLY A 171 6.24 12.62 -0.35
CA GLY A 171 6.53 11.64 -1.38
C GLY A 171 7.47 12.19 -2.47
N LYS A 172 8.29 11.31 -3.00
CA LYS A 172 9.35 11.68 -3.98
C LYS A 172 8.83 12.41 -5.21
N TYR A 173 7.61 12.08 -5.65
CA TYR A 173 7.03 12.69 -6.84
C TYR A 173 6.67 14.17 -6.66
N TYR A 174 6.26 14.57 -5.45
CA TYR A 174 5.77 15.93 -5.17
C TYR A 174 6.81 16.80 -4.45
N SER A 175 7.89 16.26 -3.95
CA SER A 175 8.83 16.95 -3.05
C SER A 175 9.40 18.24 -3.65
N ALA A 176 9.84 18.22 -4.90
CA ALA A 176 10.40 19.40 -5.57
C ALA A 176 9.36 20.51 -5.73
N ALA A 177 8.14 20.19 -6.17
CA ALA A 177 7.07 21.16 -6.35
C ALA A 177 6.60 21.76 -5.01
N ILE A 178 6.59 20.95 -3.94
CA ILE A 178 6.24 21.40 -2.60
C ILE A 178 7.35 22.31 -2.06
N ALA A 179 8.61 21.91 -2.20
CA ALA A 179 9.74 22.75 -1.78
C ALA A 179 9.73 24.12 -2.44
N GLU A 180 9.39 24.19 -3.73
CA GLU A 180 9.26 25.47 -4.44
C GLU A 180 8.12 26.33 -3.86
N LYS A 181 6.95 25.74 -3.62
CA LYS A 181 5.82 26.46 -3.02
C LYS A 181 6.11 26.94 -1.60
N MET A 182 6.89 26.17 -0.84
CA MET A 182 7.27 26.50 0.53
C MET A 182 8.28 27.66 0.63
N LYS A 183 9.02 27.98 -0.44
CA LYS A 183 9.99 29.10 -0.43
C LYS A 183 9.36 30.47 -0.14
N GLY A 184 8.10 30.65 -0.52
CA GLY A 184 7.35 31.88 -0.25
C GLY A 184 6.73 31.97 1.14
N HIS A 185 6.83 30.93 1.95
CA HIS A 185 6.24 30.88 3.28
C HIS A 185 7.31 31.12 4.34
N LYS A 186 6.89 31.76 5.45
CA LYS A 186 7.69 31.86 6.66
C LYS A 186 8.08 30.46 7.15
N ALA A 187 9.30 30.35 7.66
CA ALA A 187 9.73 29.07 8.26
C ALA A 187 8.77 28.64 9.38
N LEU A 188 8.28 27.40 9.29
CA LEU A 188 7.40 26.79 10.28
C LEU A 188 8.17 25.76 11.10
N PRO A 189 8.75 26.13 12.26
CA PRO A 189 9.61 25.23 13.05
C PRO A 189 8.90 23.94 13.47
N MET A 190 7.56 23.98 13.61
CA MET A 190 6.73 22.84 13.98
C MET A 190 6.44 21.89 12.80
N LEU A 191 6.82 22.23 11.58
CA LEU A 191 6.54 21.42 10.40
C LEU A 191 7.86 20.86 9.81
N LYS A 192 8.06 19.56 9.97
CA LYS A 192 9.19 18.83 9.35
C LYS A 192 8.74 18.25 8.03
N VAL A 193 9.18 18.83 6.93
CA VAL A 193 8.84 18.40 5.56
C VAL A 193 9.92 17.44 5.06
N MET A 194 9.54 16.25 4.62
CA MET A 194 10.42 15.21 4.13
C MET A 194 9.86 14.60 2.84
N ASP A 195 10.73 14.30 1.88
CA ASP A 195 10.33 13.59 0.65
C ASP A 195 10.03 12.11 0.93
N PHE A 196 10.84 11.51 1.82
CA PHE A 196 10.74 10.11 2.21
C PHE A 196 11.21 9.92 3.65
N ILE A 197 10.53 9.06 4.40
CA ILE A 197 10.91 8.67 5.76
C ILE A 197 11.51 7.27 5.67
N SER A 198 12.81 7.15 5.89
CA SER A 198 13.52 5.86 5.87
C SER A 198 13.23 5.03 7.11
N ASP A 199 13.18 5.67 8.28
CA ASP A 199 12.83 5.02 9.55
C ASP A 199 11.37 5.33 9.94
N MET A 200 10.46 4.53 9.37
CA MET A 200 9.05 4.59 9.73
C MET A 200 8.78 4.14 11.17
N GLY A 201 9.62 3.26 11.73
CA GLY A 201 9.53 2.83 13.12
C GLY A 201 9.69 4.02 14.07
N ALA A 202 10.74 4.82 13.89
CA ALA A 202 10.97 6.04 14.66
C ALA A 202 9.83 7.06 14.45
N ALA A 203 9.37 7.24 13.20
CA ALA A 203 8.26 8.16 12.91
C ALA A 203 6.95 7.73 13.64
N TYR A 204 6.64 6.46 13.66
CA TYR A 204 5.51 5.94 14.42
C TYR A 204 5.69 6.06 15.93
N LYS A 205 6.92 5.94 16.46
CA LYS A 205 7.20 6.12 17.89
C LYS A 205 6.85 7.53 18.36
N VAL A 206 7.18 8.56 17.58
CA VAL A 206 6.90 9.96 17.96
C VAL A 206 5.47 10.40 17.66
N ALA A 207 4.79 9.77 16.69
CA ALA A 207 3.44 10.15 16.32
C ALA A 207 2.43 9.89 17.44
N ASP A 208 1.64 10.89 17.78
CA ASP A 208 0.46 10.77 18.63
C ASP A 208 -0.80 10.51 17.78
N LEU A 209 -0.80 10.98 16.52
CA LEU A 209 -1.84 10.76 15.52
C LEU A 209 -1.18 10.58 14.16
N VAL A 210 -1.71 9.68 13.34
CA VAL A 210 -1.31 9.51 11.96
C VAL A 210 -2.43 9.95 11.03
N ILE A 211 -2.11 10.68 9.97
CA ILE A 211 -3.03 10.95 8.85
C ILE A 211 -2.45 10.28 7.61
N SER A 212 -3.17 9.35 7.02
CA SER A 212 -2.63 8.52 5.95
C SER A 212 -3.67 8.12 4.91
N ARG A 213 -3.16 7.67 3.73
CA ARG A 213 -3.97 6.92 2.78
C ARG A 213 -4.39 5.57 3.36
N ALA A 214 -5.57 5.08 2.95
CA ALA A 214 -6.13 3.80 3.39
C ALA A 214 -5.62 2.60 2.55
N GLY A 215 -4.30 2.52 2.37
CA GLY A 215 -3.68 1.35 1.73
C GLY A 215 -3.70 0.13 2.65
N ALA A 216 -3.94 -1.06 2.09
CA ALA A 216 -4.10 -2.29 2.88
C ALA A 216 -2.92 -2.57 3.82
N SER A 217 -1.69 -2.46 3.32
CA SER A 217 -0.49 -2.66 4.16
C SER A 217 -0.35 -1.60 5.24
N SER A 218 -0.65 -0.33 4.92
CA SER A 218 -0.57 0.76 5.90
C SER A 218 -1.58 0.58 7.04
N ILE A 219 -2.82 0.20 6.73
CA ILE A 219 -3.83 -0.10 7.75
C ILE A 219 -3.35 -1.22 8.67
N SER A 220 -2.81 -2.31 8.09
CA SER A 220 -2.29 -3.42 8.88
C SER A 220 -1.11 -3.00 9.78
N GLU A 221 -0.24 -2.10 9.29
CA GLU A 221 0.82 -1.51 10.11
C GLU A 221 0.23 -0.68 11.26
N PHE A 222 -0.78 0.17 11.00
CA PHE A 222 -1.40 1.00 12.05
C PHE A 222 -2.10 0.17 13.12
N CYS A 223 -2.82 -0.88 12.72
CA CYS A 223 -3.43 -1.81 13.67
C CYS A 223 -2.37 -2.49 14.55
N LEU A 224 -1.25 -2.90 13.96
CA LEU A 224 -0.18 -3.59 14.66
C LEU A 224 0.52 -2.70 15.69
N ILE A 225 0.79 -1.44 15.31
CA ILE A 225 1.47 -0.48 16.21
C ILE A 225 0.52 0.22 17.18
N GLY A 226 -0.80 0.02 17.07
CA GLY A 226 -1.81 0.59 17.96
C GLY A 226 -1.89 2.12 17.94
N LYS A 227 -1.64 2.76 16.79
CA LYS A 227 -1.69 4.22 16.67
C LYS A 227 -3.05 4.71 16.22
N PRO A 228 -3.57 5.80 16.83
CA PRO A 228 -4.74 6.51 16.29
C PRO A 228 -4.46 6.98 14.86
N VAL A 229 -5.42 6.77 13.95
CA VAL A 229 -5.25 7.15 12.55
C VAL A 229 -6.49 7.79 11.96
N ILE A 230 -6.28 8.83 11.15
CA ILE A 230 -7.29 9.38 10.24
C ILE A 230 -6.97 8.84 8.85
N LEU A 231 -7.85 8.03 8.32
CA LEU A 231 -7.71 7.46 6.99
C LEU A 231 -8.33 8.39 5.94
N VAL A 232 -7.55 8.71 4.92
CA VAL A 232 -7.96 9.53 3.77
C VAL A 232 -7.90 8.67 2.51
N PRO A 233 -8.98 7.96 2.14
CA PRO A 233 -9.01 7.10 0.96
C PRO A 233 -8.68 7.85 -0.32
N SER A 234 -7.98 7.19 -1.25
CA SER A 234 -7.70 7.75 -2.57
C SER A 234 -8.89 7.51 -3.49
N PRO A 235 -9.44 8.56 -4.16
CA PRO A 235 -10.52 8.38 -5.11
C PRO A 235 -10.08 7.73 -6.43
N ASN A 236 -8.77 7.66 -6.68
CA ASN A 236 -8.20 7.23 -7.96
C ASN A 236 -7.71 5.76 -7.95
N VAL A 237 -8.27 4.91 -7.08
CA VAL A 237 -7.95 3.49 -7.03
C VAL A 237 -9.09 2.64 -7.59
N ALA A 238 -8.72 1.54 -8.26
CA ALA A 238 -9.71 0.63 -8.83
C ALA A 238 -10.68 0.09 -7.74
N GLU A 239 -11.95 -0.06 -8.09
CA GLU A 239 -13.00 -0.66 -7.25
C GLU A 239 -13.24 0.07 -5.91
N ASP A 240 -12.78 1.32 -5.78
CA ASP A 240 -12.84 2.08 -4.52
C ASP A 240 -12.25 1.31 -3.31
N LEU A 241 -11.14 0.62 -3.57
CA LEU A 241 -10.53 -0.30 -2.60
C LEU A 241 -10.14 0.37 -1.29
N GLN A 242 -9.67 1.63 -1.34
CA GLN A 242 -9.20 2.30 -0.13
C GLN A 242 -10.35 2.66 0.81
N THR A 243 -11.49 3.10 0.28
CA THR A 243 -12.69 3.33 1.12
C THR A 243 -13.16 2.02 1.75
N LYS A 244 -13.21 0.93 0.96
CA LYS A 244 -13.59 -0.38 1.48
C LYS A 244 -12.64 -0.91 2.55
N ASN A 245 -11.34 -0.67 2.40
CA ASN A 245 -10.35 -1.05 3.42
C ASN A 245 -10.49 -0.21 4.69
N ALA A 246 -10.83 1.08 4.56
CA ALA A 246 -11.00 1.98 5.70
C ALA A 246 -12.26 1.66 6.52
N MET A 247 -13.27 1.06 5.88
CA MET A 247 -14.57 0.75 6.49
C MET A 247 -14.67 -0.69 7.01
N ALA A 248 -13.68 -1.54 6.72
CA ALA A 248 -13.64 -2.93 7.15
C ALA A 248 -12.90 -3.11 8.48
#